data_ebc737b9a3c51ea4eafc23d56422ca22
#
_entry.id   ebc737b9a3c51ea4eafc23d56422ca22
#
_cell.length_a   1.000
_cell.length_b   1.000
_cell.length_c   1.000
_cell.angle_alpha   90.00
_cell.angle_beta   90.00
_cell.angle_gamma   90.00
#
_symmetry.space_group_name_H-M   'P 1'
#
loop_
_entity.id
_entity.type
_entity.pdbx_description
1 polymer ?
#
loop_
_entity_poly.entity_id
_entity_poly.type
_entity_poly.pdbx_seq_one_letter_code
_entity_poly.pdbx_strand_id
1 'polypeptide(L)'
;MRQFQIEQSQERQITQLAKAFDYHLDDKDEREEAIEATVAVLRIHKQLHGAAWDMGQLLSQQKARLDHGTFGKWLNEVLHWEPRYAQLYMQIFARWPDKELYLSSGVGLMDFSKQIALSSDSAPETATQRVIDIVAERGAAPSVREIKAIVREEQVKVAVELPLETTLDI
;
A
#
# COMPACT_ATOMS: atom_id res chain seq x y z
N MET A 1 -12.61 20.47 -5.81
CA MET A 1 -12.54 20.28 -7.29
C MET A 1 -11.48 19.24 -7.69
N ARG A 2 -10.24 19.26 -7.18
CA ARG A 2 -9.21 18.23 -7.49
C ARG A 2 -9.63 16.79 -7.15
N GLN A 3 -10.21 16.56 -5.99
CA GLN A 3 -10.63 15.21 -5.54
C GLN A 3 -11.68 14.59 -6.45
N PHE A 4 -12.64 15.37 -6.91
CA PHE A 4 -13.68 14.94 -7.86
C PHE A 4 -13.10 14.56 -9.24
N GLN A 5 -12.07 15.27 -9.72
CA GLN A 5 -11.41 14.94 -10.99
C GLN A 5 -10.58 13.65 -10.90
N ILE A 6 -9.96 13.41 -9.74
CA ILE A 6 -9.19 12.18 -9.46
C ILE A 6 -10.12 10.97 -9.41
N GLU A 7 -11.25 11.07 -8.73
CA GLU A 7 -12.25 10.01 -8.67
C GLU A 7 -12.82 9.68 -10.06
N GLN A 8 -13.11 10.69 -10.87
CA GLN A 8 -13.58 10.47 -12.25
C GLN A 8 -12.52 9.83 -13.15
N SER A 9 -11.25 10.22 -13.00
CA SER A 9 -10.14 9.60 -13.76
C SER A 9 -9.97 8.15 -13.41
N GLN A 10 -10.03 7.83 -12.12
CA GLN A 10 -9.92 6.47 -11.61
C GLN A 10 -11.09 5.58 -12.01
N GLU A 11 -12.29 6.12 -12.02
CA GLU A 11 -13.49 5.40 -12.45
C GLU A 11 -13.43 5.05 -13.94
N ARG A 12 -12.91 5.96 -14.76
CA ARG A 12 -12.65 5.70 -16.19
C ARG A 12 -11.64 4.58 -16.40
N GLN A 13 -10.55 4.54 -15.63
CA GLN A 13 -9.54 3.49 -15.71
C GLN A 13 -10.12 2.11 -15.36
N ILE A 14 -10.87 2.02 -14.27
CA ILE A 14 -11.54 0.77 -13.85
C ILE A 14 -12.46 0.27 -14.95
N THR A 15 -13.29 1.17 -15.52
CA THR A 15 -14.22 0.82 -16.58
C THR A 15 -13.48 0.39 -17.86
N GLN A 16 -12.38 1.06 -18.21
CA GLN A 16 -11.58 0.68 -19.38
C GLN A 16 -10.93 -0.71 -19.21
N LEU A 17 -10.40 -1.01 -18.02
CA LEU A 17 -9.83 -2.32 -17.71
C LEU A 17 -10.88 -3.43 -17.82
N ALA A 18 -12.07 -3.21 -17.26
CA ALA A 18 -13.16 -4.17 -17.35
C ALA A 18 -13.61 -4.42 -18.80
N LYS A 19 -13.68 -3.37 -19.62
CA LYS A 19 -14.08 -3.48 -21.03
C LYS A 19 -13.01 -4.07 -21.94
N ALA A 20 -11.74 -3.95 -21.58
CA ALA A 20 -10.63 -4.47 -22.38
C ALA A 20 -10.45 -5.99 -22.27
N PHE A 21 -11.04 -6.61 -21.24
CA PHE A 21 -10.96 -8.07 -21.05
C PHE A 21 -11.92 -8.80 -22.00
N ASP A 22 -11.45 -9.86 -22.64
CA ASP A 22 -12.29 -10.74 -23.44
C ASP A 22 -12.94 -11.80 -22.53
N TYR A 23 -14.25 -11.64 -22.30
CA TYR A 23 -15.02 -12.56 -21.45
C TYR A 23 -15.42 -13.85 -22.16
N HIS A 24 -15.14 -13.98 -23.48
CA HIS A 24 -15.57 -15.11 -24.31
C HIS A 24 -17.08 -15.38 -24.24
N LEU A 25 -17.87 -14.31 -24.10
CA LEU A 25 -19.33 -14.34 -24.08
C LEU A 25 -19.85 -13.78 -25.41
N ASP A 26 -20.65 -14.56 -26.12
CA ASP A 26 -21.26 -14.17 -27.40
C ASP A 26 -22.48 -13.29 -27.19
N ASP A 27 -23.25 -13.55 -26.11
CA ASP A 27 -24.40 -12.75 -25.74
C ASP A 27 -23.98 -11.37 -25.22
N LYS A 28 -24.66 -10.34 -25.76
CA LYS A 28 -24.33 -8.95 -25.43
C LYS A 28 -24.74 -8.58 -24.00
N ASP A 29 -25.89 -9.08 -23.54
CA ASP A 29 -26.42 -8.73 -22.23
C ASP A 29 -25.60 -9.43 -21.14
N GLU A 30 -25.26 -10.71 -21.34
CA GLU A 30 -24.33 -11.44 -20.46
C GLU A 30 -22.96 -10.78 -20.36
N ARG A 31 -22.45 -10.25 -21.48
CA ARG A 31 -21.17 -9.52 -21.52
C ARG A 31 -21.26 -8.19 -20.76
N GLU A 32 -22.34 -7.44 -20.89
CA GLU A 32 -22.57 -6.20 -20.15
C GLU A 32 -22.65 -6.48 -18.64
N GLU A 33 -23.38 -7.51 -18.22
CA GLU A 33 -23.45 -7.94 -16.82
C GLU A 33 -22.08 -8.34 -16.27
N ALA A 34 -21.27 -9.07 -17.04
CA ALA A 34 -19.91 -9.45 -16.64
C ALA A 34 -18.98 -8.23 -16.49
N ILE A 35 -19.11 -7.23 -17.37
CA ILE A 35 -18.37 -5.96 -17.25
C ILE A 35 -18.80 -5.19 -16.00
N GLU A 36 -20.09 -5.06 -15.73
CA GLU A 36 -20.60 -4.37 -14.54
C GLU A 36 -20.14 -5.07 -13.25
N ALA A 37 -20.22 -6.40 -13.20
CA ALA A 37 -19.73 -7.18 -12.08
C ALA A 37 -18.21 -6.96 -11.86
N THR A 38 -17.43 -6.95 -12.94
CA THR A 38 -15.98 -6.67 -12.87
C THR A 38 -15.68 -5.26 -12.35
N VAL A 39 -16.41 -4.25 -12.82
CA VAL A 39 -16.29 -2.87 -12.31
C VAL A 39 -16.61 -2.80 -10.83
N ALA A 40 -17.67 -3.47 -10.38
CA ALA A 40 -18.05 -3.51 -8.97
C ALA A 40 -16.97 -4.19 -8.10
N VAL A 41 -16.42 -5.32 -8.55
CA VAL A 41 -15.31 -6.00 -7.87
C VAL A 41 -14.08 -5.10 -7.78
N LEU A 42 -13.68 -4.43 -8.86
CA LEU A 42 -12.53 -3.53 -8.86
C LEU A 42 -12.72 -2.31 -7.95
N ARG A 43 -13.95 -1.78 -7.84
CA ARG A 43 -14.27 -0.71 -6.87
C ARG A 43 -14.10 -1.16 -5.44
N ILE A 44 -14.68 -2.29 -5.08
CA ILE A 44 -14.58 -2.87 -3.72
C ILE A 44 -13.12 -3.18 -3.41
N HIS A 45 -12.41 -3.82 -4.33
CA HIS A 45 -11.00 -4.14 -4.20
C HIS A 45 -10.16 -2.88 -3.91
N LYS A 46 -10.38 -1.79 -4.66
CA LYS A 46 -9.69 -0.52 -4.44
C LYS A 46 -10.01 0.11 -3.10
N GLN A 47 -11.27 0.06 -2.65
CA GLN A 47 -11.66 0.56 -1.32
C GLN A 47 -10.96 -0.24 -0.22
N LEU A 48 -10.89 -1.56 -0.34
CA LEU A 48 -10.19 -2.41 0.62
C LEU A 48 -8.69 -2.12 0.68
N HIS A 49 -8.05 -1.88 -0.46
CA HIS A 49 -6.61 -1.59 -0.51
C HIS A 49 -6.26 -0.19 0.01
N GLY A 50 -7.09 0.82 -0.25
CA GLY A 50 -6.94 2.14 0.36
C GLY A 50 -7.19 2.16 1.86
N ALA A 51 -7.96 1.22 2.38
CA ALA A 51 -8.37 1.16 3.77
C ALA A 51 -7.20 1.02 4.75
N ALA A 52 -6.12 0.35 4.38
CA ALA A 52 -4.94 0.23 5.24
C ALA A 52 -4.28 1.59 5.46
N TRP A 53 -4.17 2.39 4.42
CA TRP A 53 -3.63 3.75 4.48
C TRP A 53 -4.55 4.68 5.30
N ASP A 54 -5.85 4.67 5.02
CA ASP A 54 -6.85 5.48 5.72
C ASP A 54 -6.88 5.13 7.21
N MET A 55 -6.83 3.86 7.54
CA MET A 55 -6.73 3.39 8.92
C MET A 55 -5.48 3.91 9.61
N GLY A 56 -4.33 3.84 8.93
CA GLY A 56 -3.06 4.36 9.45
C GLY A 56 -3.11 5.86 9.73
N GLN A 57 -3.73 6.63 8.83
CA GLN A 57 -3.94 8.06 8.99
C GLN A 57 -4.82 8.37 10.21
N LEU A 58 -5.98 7.72 10.31
CA LEU A 58 -6.93 7.94 11.42
C LEU A 58 -6.32 7.56 12.77
N LEU A 59 -5.62 6.42 12.84
CA LEU A 59 -4.92 5.97 14.05
C LEU A 59 -3.81 6.95 14.45
N SER A 60 -3.06 7.47 13.50
CA SER A 60 -2.01 8.46 13.75
C SER A 60 -2.58 9.78 14.28
N GLN A 61 -3.70 10.23 13.71
CA GLN A 61 -4.42 11.41 14.17
C GLN A 61 -4.97 11.21 15.59
N GLN A 62 -5.54 10.04 15.86
CA GLN A 62 -6.09 9.74 17.19
C GLN A 62 -4.97 9.62 18.23
N LYS A 63 -3.84 9.02 17.88
CA LYS A 63 -2.67 8.95 18.75
C LYS A 63 -2.12 10.34 19.09
N ALA A 64 -2.16 11.27 18.15
CA ALA A 64 -1.72 12.66 18.38
C ALA A 64 -2.68 13.47 19.27
N ARG A 65 -3.96 13.07 19.35
CA ARG A 65 -4.99 13.73 20.18
C ARG A 65 -5.05 13.20 21.60
N LEU A 66 -4.69 11.93 21.80
CA LEU A 66 -4.80 11.25 23.08
C LEU A 66 -3.45 11.27 23.82
N ASP A 67 -3.50 11.45 25.13
CA ASP A 67 -2.30 11.39 25.98
C ASP A 67 -1.64 10.01 25.93
N HIS A 68 -0.36 10.01 26.29
CA HIS A 68 0.41 8.77 26.37
C HIS A 68 -0.21 7.79 27.38
N GLY A 69 -0.57 6.61 26.93
CA GLY A 69 -1.29 5.59 27.71
C GLY A 69 -2.81 5.57 27.44
N THR A 70 -3.46 6.71 27.20
CA THR A 70 -4.88 6.76 26.84
C THR A 70 -5.14 6.15 25.48
N PHE A 71 -4.24 6.36 24.52
CA PHE A 71 -4.33 5.73 23.19
C PHE A 71 -4.31 4.19 23.29
N GLY A 72 -3.41 3.63 24.12
CA GLY A 72 -3.36 2.17 24.33
C GLY A 72 -4.63 1.61 24.98
N LYS A 73 -5.18 2.32 25.96
CA LYS A 73 -6.47 1.95 26.57
C LYS A 73 -7.61 2.02 25.55
N TRP A 74 -7.66 3.08 24.76
CA TRP A 74 -8.65 3.24 23.69
C TRP A 74 -8.58 2.09 22.68
N LEU A 75 -7.39 1.71 22.24
CA LEU A 75 -7.21 0.56 21.34
C LEU A 75 -7.79 -0.72 21.94
N ASN A 76 -7.49 -0.98 23.21
CA ASN A 76 -7.91 -2.21 23.86
C ASN A 76 -9.41 -2.21 24.22
N GLU A 77 -9.91 -1.14 24.80
CA GLU A 77 -11.28 -1.08 25.35
C GLU A 77 -12.35 -0.81 24.28
N VAL A 78 -12.01 -0.03 23.24
CA VAL A 78 -12.95 0.36 22.19
C VAL A 78 -12.82 -0.50 20.94
N LEU A 79 -11.60 -0.71 20.46
CA LEU A 79 -11.35 -1.48 19.23
C LEU A 79 -11.05 -2.95 19.49
N HIS A 80 -10.75 -3.33 20.75
CA HIS A 80 -10.28 -4.67 21.13
C HIS A 80 -9.02 -5.09 20.33
N TRP A 81 -8.12 -4.11 20.10
CA TRP A 81 -6.90 -4.30 19.34
C TRP A 81 -5.67 -4.24 20.25
N GLU A 82 -4.69 -5.09 19.94
CA GLU A 82 -3.36 -4.93 20.49
C GLU A 82 -2.63 -3.74 19.85
N PRO A 83 -1.84 -2.98 20.62
CA PRO A 83 -1.10 -1.81 20.13
C PRO A 83 -0.24 -2.10 18.90
N ARG A 84 0.35 -3.30 18.81
CA ARG A 84 1.15 -3.73 17.67
C ARG A 84 0.35 -3.72 16.37
N TYR A 85 -0.93 -4.09 16.41
CA TYR A 85 -1.78 -4.12 15.22
C TYR A 85 -2.02 -2.71 14.67
N ALA A 86 -2.30 -1.76 15.54
CA ALA A 86 -2.43 -0.36 15.15
C ALA A 86 -1.12 0.23 14.61
N GLN A 87 0.03 -0.16 15.17
CA GLN A 87 1.35 0.28 14.71
C GLN A 87 1.61 -0.10 13.25
N LEU A 88 1.18 -1.28 12.79
CA LEU A 88 1.37 -1.73 11.40
C LEU A 88 0.65 -0.80 10.40
N TYR A 89 -0.56 -0.37 10.71
CA TYR A 89 -1.28 0.59 9.87
C TYR A 89 -0.64 1.98 9.89
N MET A 90 -0.27 2.48 11.07
CA MET A 90 0.42 3.77 11.21
C MET A 90 1.76 3.77 10.48
N GLN A 91 2.46 2.64 10.43
CA GLN A 91 3.71 2.46 9.70
C GLN A 91 3.51 2.58 8.19
N ILE A 92 2.42 2.00 7.64
CA ILE A 92 2.06 2.17 6.23
C ILE A 92 1.82 3.65 5.93
N PHE A 93 1.02 4.35 6.74
CA PHE A 93 0.75 5.77 6.55
C PHE A 93 2.03 6.63 6.64
N ALA A 94 2.90 6.35 7.62
CA ALA A 94 4.15 7.09 7.78
C ALA A 94 5.11 6.90 6.60
N ARG A 95 5.13 5.70 6.02
CA ARG A 95 6.00 5.38 4.87
C ARG A 95 5.55 6.06 3.59
N TRP A 96 4.25 6.18 3.36
CA TRP A 96 3.65 6.81 2.19
C TRP A 96 2.74 7.96 2.63
N PRO A 97 3.27 9.17 2.85
CA PRO A 97 2.46 10.32 3.29
C PRO A 97 1.45 10.79 2.23
N ASP A 98 1.67 10.43 0.97
CA ASP A 98 0.78 10.71 -0.15
C ASP A 98 0.00 9.46 -0.56
N LYS A 99 -1.32 9.49 -0.37
CA LYS A 99 -2.21 8.38 -0.71
C LYS A 99 -2.26 8.09 -2.22
N GLU A 100 -2.17 9.12 -3.03
CA GLU A 100 -2.20 8.96 -4.50
C GLU A 100 -0.95 8.22 -4.97
N LEU A 101 0.22 8.59 -4.46
CA LEU A 101 1.47 7.90 -4.73
C LEU A 101 1.44 6.45 -4.22
N TYR A 102 0.91 6.22 -3.02
CA TYR A 102 0.73 4.88 -2.46
C TYR A 102 -0.13 3.97 -3.35
N LEU A 103 -1.24 4.50 -3.88
CA LEU A 103 -2.14 3.74 -4.76
C LEU A 103 -1.56 3.58 -6.18
N SER A 104 -0.98 4.63 -6.75
CA SER A 104 -0.45 4.61 -8.12
C SER A 104 0.82 3.78 -8.26
N SER A 105 1.62 3.67 -7.21
CA SER A 105 2.80 2.80 -7.18
C SER A 105 2.47 1.30 -7.23
N GLY A 106 1.20 0.92 -7.06
CA GLY A 106 0.77 -0.47 -6.96
C GLY A 106 1.02 -1.11 -5.59
N VAL A 107 1.73 -0.45 -4.68
CA VAL A 107 1.93 -0.97 -3.31
C VAL A 107 0.61 -1.10 -2.58
N GLY A 108 -0.26 -0.10 -2.71
CA GLY A 108 -1.60 -0.12 -2.14
C GLY A 108 -2.52 -1.24 -2.66
N LEU A 109 -2.15 -1.88 -3.77
CA LEU A 109 -2.88 -3.01 -4.34
C LEU A 109 -2.35 -4.38 -3.87
N MET A 110 -1.23 -4.41 -3.14
CA MET A 110 -0.66 -5.64 -2.61
C MET A 110 -1.39 -6.09 -1.34
N ASP A 111 -1.25 -7.38 -1.01
CA ASP A 111 -1.72 -7.90 0.27
C ASP A 111 -1.09 -7.15 1.45
N PHE A 112 -1.84 -6.99 2.54
CA PHE A 112 -1.41 -6.25 3.73
C PHE A 112 -0.04 -6.67 4.25
N SER A 113 0.27 -7.97 4.26
CA SER A 113 1.57 -8.49 4.69
C SER A 113 2.74 -8.04 3.81
N LYS A 114 2.52 -7.84 2.51
CA LYS A 114 3.50 -7.32 1.56
C LYS A 114 3.73 -5.83 1.77
N GLN A 115 2.64 -5.09 1.98
CA GLN A 115 2.70 -3.66 2.31
C GLN A 115 3.50 -3.43 3.58
N ILE A 116 3.27 -4.21 4.65
CA ILE A 116 4.03 -4.15 5.90
C ILE A 116 5.51 -4.44 5.67
N ALA A 117 5.84 -5.43 4.85
CA ALA A 117 7.23 -5.75 4.57
C ALA A 117 8.00 -4.59 3.91
N LEU A 118 7.31 -3.78 3.09
CA LEU A 118 7.86 -2.58 2.45
C LEU A 118 7.78 -1.33 3.34
N SER A 119 6.93 -1.31 4.36
CA SER A 119 6.75 -0.17 5.27
C SER A 119 7.71 -0.17 6.44
N SER A 120 8.55 -1.19 6.58
CA SER A 120 9.55 -1.25 7.67
C SER A 120 10.46 -0.02 7.63
N ASP A 121 10.71 0.60 8.80
CA ASP A 121 11.63 1.75 8.93
C ASP A 121 13.02 1.46 8.37
N SER A 122 13.39 0.19 8.36
CA SER A 122 14.65 -0.28 7.81
C SER A 122 14.60 -0.58 6.29
N ALA A 123 13.44 -0.51 5.64
CA ALA A 123 13.32 -0.78 4.21
C ALA A 123 13.78 0.44 3.39
N PRO A 124 14.87 0.33 2.59
CA PRO A 124 15.30 1.42 1.72
C PRO A 124 14.25 1.71 0.64
N GLU A 125 14.21 2.94 0.16
CA GLU A 125 13.32 3.34 -0.92
C GLU A 125 13.61 2.57 -2.22
N THR A 126 14.88 2.25 -2.45
CA THR A 126 15.32 1.40 -3.57
C THR A 126 14.68 0.02 -3.57
N ALA A 127 14.42 -0.55 -2.39
CA ALA A 127 13.70 -1.83 -2.29
C ALA A 127 12.25 -1.71 -2.77
N THR A 128 11.56 -0.62 -2.43
CA THR A 128 10.20 -0.35 -2.90
C THR A 128 10.18 -0.19 -4.42
N GLN A 129 11.11 0.60 -4.98
CA GLN A 129 11.20 0.78 -6.43
C GLN A 129 11.46 -0.55 -7.15
N ARG A 130 12.39 -1.36 -6.65
CA ARG A 130 12.69 -2.67 -7.23
C ARG A 130 11.49 -3.62 -7.22
N VAL A 131 10.68 -3.60 -6.16
CA VAL A 131 9.44 -4.38 -6.11
C VAL A 131 8.42 -3.89 -7.12
N ILE A 132 8.27 -2.57 -7.29
CA ILE A 132 7.40 -1.96 -8.30
C ILE A 132 7.83 -2.39 -9.71
N ASP A 133 9.13 -2.34 -10.00
CA ASP A 133 9.68 -2.75 -11.30
C ASP A 133 9.39 -4.24 -11.58
N ILE A 134 9.54 -5.10 -10.57
CA ILE A 134 9.20 -6.53 -10.68
C ILE A 134 7.70 -6.72 -10.96
N VAL A 135 6.83 -5.95 -10.33
CA VAL A 135 5.38 -6.00 -10.59
C VAL A 135 5.08 -5.58 -12.03
N ALA A 136 5.74 -4.53 -12.51
CA ALA A 136 5.58 -4.05 -13.88
C ALA A 136 6.04 -5.10 -14.93
N GLU A 137 7.15 -5.80 -14.64
CA GLU A 137 7.71 -6.84 -15.54
C GLU A 137 6.91 -8.14 -15.51
N ARG A 138 6.52 -8.61 -14.32
CA ARG A 138 5.89 -9.93 -14.13
C ARG A 138 4.37 -9.91 -14.14
N GLY A 139 3.75 -8.74 -14.00
CA GLY A 139 2.32 -8.58 -13.81
C GLY A 139 1.78 -9.09 -12.46
N ALA A 140 2.69 -9.45 -11.54
CA ALA A 140 2.33 -9.97 -10.22
C ALA A 140 3.33 -9.52 -9.15
N ALA A 141 2.82 -9.25 -7.95
CA ALA A 141 3.68 -8.88 -6.83
C ALA A 141 4.49 -10.08 -6.30
N PRO A 142 5.77 -9.88 -5.95
CA PRO A 142 6.59 -10.91 -5.32
C PRO A 142 5.96 -11.42 -4.01
N SER A 143 6.35 -12.60 -3.57
CA SER A 143 5.97 -13.12 -2.26
C SER A 143 6.59 -12.27 -1.13
N VAL A 144 6.02 -12.35 0.08
CA VAL A 144 6.58 -11.67 1.27
C VAL A 144 8.03 -12.09 1.51
N ARG A 145 8.38 -13.35 1.25
CA ARG A 145 9.74 -13.85 1.39
C ARG A 145 10.71 -13.18 0.41
N GLU A 146 10.32 -13.04 -0.85
CA GLU A 146 11.10 -12.33 -1.89
C GLU A 146 11.24 -10.86 -1.55
N ILE A 147 10.16 -10.18 -1.12
CA ILE A 147 10.20 -8.77 -0.70
C ILE A 147 11.20 -8.59 0.45
N LYS A 148 11.16 -9.44 1.48
CA LYS A 148 12.11 -9.39 2.58
C LYS A 148 13.56 -9.64 2.14
N ALA A 149 13.77 -10.49 1.15
CA ALA A 149 15.11 -10.72 0.57
C ALA A 149 15.59 -9.46 -0.17
N ILE A 150 14.75 -8.85 -1.00
CA ILE A 150 15.03 -7.60 -1.70
C ILE A 150 15.38 -6.49 -0.70
N VAL A 151 14.60 -6.32 0.35
CA VAL A 151 14.86 -5.31 1.39
C VAL A 151 16.24 -5.52 2.02
N ARG A 152 16.62 -6.75 2.36
CA ARG A 152 17.95 -7.06 2.92
C ARG A 152 19.08 -6.77 1.94
N GLU A 153 18.92 -7.14 0.67
CA GLU A 153 19.91 -6.87 -0.37
C GLU A 153 20.13 -5.37 -0.55
N GLU A 154 19.07 -4.59 -0.60
CA GLU A 154 19.14 -3.14 -0.75
C GLU A 154 19.70 -2.45 0.51
N GLN A 155 19.42 -2.95 1.71
CA GLN A 155 20.03 -2.49 2.95
C GLN A 155 21.56 -2.63 2.92
N VAL A 156 22.06 -3.77 2.44
CA VAL A 156 23.50 -4.01 2.32
C VAL A 156 24.14 -3.05 1.33
N LYS A 157 23.50 -2.79 0.18
CA LYS A 157 24.00 -1.83 -0.80
C LYS A 157 24.12 -0.43 -0.22
N VAL A 158 23.06 0.06 0.44
CA VAL A 158 23.05 1.38 1.08
C VAL A 158 24.12 1.49 2.16
N ALA A 159 24.33 0.44 2.97
CA ALA A 159 25.36 0.44 3.98
C ALA A 159 26.79 0.46 3.42
N VAL A 160 27.01 -0.11 2.23
CA VAL A 160 28.33 -0.09 1.56
C VAL A 160 28.59 1.25 0.86
N GLU A 161 27.53 1.94 0.40
CA GLU A 161 27.65 3.25 -0.27
C GLU A 161 27.83 4.43 0.69
N LEU A 162 27.53 4.27 1.98
CA LEU A 162 27.81 5.29 2.99
C LEU A 162 29.32 5.38 3.20
N PRO A 163 29.97 6.54 2.93
CA PRO A 163 31.39 6.72 3.21
C PRO A 163 31.62 6.52 4.72
N LEU A 164 32.63 5.75 5.06
CA LEU A 164 33.17 5.71 6.41
C LEU A 164 33.68 7.14 6.71
N GLU A 165 32.82 7.96 7.30
CA GLU A 165 33.29 9.20 7.91
C GLU A 165 34.32 8.81 8.96
N THR A 166 35.56 9.02 8.58
CA THR A 166 36.72 8.83 9.41
C THR A 166 36.60 9.83 10.55
N THR A 167 36.09 9.39 11.68
CA THR A 167 36.34 10.07 12.95
C THR A 167 37.82 9.91 13.29
N LEU A 168 38.61 10.77 12.70
CA LEU A 168 39.95 11.10 13.16
C LEU A 168 39.95 12.58 13.55
N ASP A 169 39.50 12.83 14.75
CA ASP A 169 39.94 14.03 15.50
C ASP A 169 40.42 13.56 16.85
N ILE A 170 41.76 13.62 16.93
CA ILE A 170 42.55 13.53 18.13
C ILE A 170 42.60 14.92 18.79
#